data_6440e412301d56174337270d259a5ec7
#
_entry.id   6440e412301d56174337270d259a5ec7
#
_cell.length_a   1.000
_cell.length_b   1.000
_cell.length_c   1.000
_cell.angle_alpha   90.00
_cell.angle_beta   90.00
_cell.angle_gamma   90.00
#
_symmetry.space_group_name_H-M   'P 1'
#
loop_
_entity.id
_entity.type
_entity.pdbx_description
1 polymer ?
#
loop_
_entity_poly.entity_id
_entity_poly.type
_entity_poly.pdbx_seq_one_letter_code
_entity_poly.pdbx_strand_id
1 'polypeptide(L)'
;CLFEYENKVESKEVVHVLGLDYSQKHLYVDSEGQVCDYPHFYRASEKRLAREQRKLSKMVKGSNNYKKQRNKVAKLHAHVAQQRKDFLHKESRKIANSWDMVVVEDIDMKAMSQGLQLGKNLMDNGFGILRNYLKYKLEDGGKRFIKVDKWYASTQICNHCGAKRKIGLNERIYQCPKCGHIEDRDINAAKNIRDEGIRLHRG
;
A
#
# COMPACT_ATOMS: atom_id res chain seq x y z
N CYS A 1 -18.48 -6.10 -24.06
CA CYS A 1 -17.79 -5.42 -25.18
C CYS A 1 -16.56 -4.74 -24.64
N LEU A 2 -15.41 -4.92 -25.29
CA LEU A 2 -14.19 -4.17 -25.07
C LEU A 2 -14.17 -3.08 -26.13
N PHE A 3 -13.94 -1.84 -25.69
CA PHE A 3 -13.74 -0.71 -26.60
C PHE A 3 -12.30 -0.21 -26.39
N GLU A 4 -11.59 -0.04 -27.49
CA GLU A 4 -10.31 0.66 -27.51
C GLU A 4 -10.59 2.11 -27.90
N TYR A 5 -10.04 3.05 -27.12
CA TYR A 5 -10.13 4.47 -27.43
C TYR A 5 -8.78 5.14 -27.13
N GLU A 6 -8.44 6.11 -27.94
CA GLU A 6 -7.28 6.96 -27.70
C GLU A 6 -7.60 7.96 -26.58
N ASN A 7 -6.95 7.79 -25.43
CA ASN A 7 -7.03 8.76 -24.36
C ASN A 7 -5.91 9.80 -24.51
N LYS A 8 -6.22 10.93 -25.13
CA LYS A 8 -5.30 12.09 -25.20
C LYS A 8 -5.32 12.81 -23.87
N VAL A 9 -4.49 12.38 -22.93
CA VAL A 9 -4.39 12.98 -21.61
C VAL A 9 -3.37 14.12 -21.66
N GLU A 10 -3.81 15.34 -21.44
CA GLU A 10 -2.92 16.49 -21.25
C GLU A 10 -2.23 16.38 -19.88
N SER A 11 -0.91 16.59 -19.88
CA SER A 11 -0.12 16.60 -18.64
C SER A 11 -0.50 17.82 -17.80
N LYS A 12 -0.88 17.57 -16.54
CA LYS A 12 -1.17 18.63 -15.58
C LYS A 12 0.09 19.13 -14.89
N GLU A 13 0.07 20.40 -14.53
CA GLU A 13 1.08 20.98 -13.66
C GLU A 13 1.04 20.30 -12.30
N VAL A 14 2.22 20.07 -11.72
CA VAL A 14 2.36 19.45 -10.41
C VAL A 14 2.50 20.53 -9.33
N VAL A 15 1.44 20.74 -8.58
CA VAL A 15 1.40 21.69 -7.45
C VAL A 15 1.38 20.94 -6.13
N HIS A 16 0.51 19.93 -5.99
CA HIS A 16 0.32 19.19 -4.75
C HIS A 16 0.92 17.79 -4.85
N VAL A 17 1.87 17.49 -3.98
CA VAL A 17 2.62 16.23 -3.98
C VAL A 17 2.43 15.48 -2.67
N LEU A 18 2.09 14.20 -2.75
CA LEU A 18 1.92 13.30 -1.61
C LEU A 18 2.99 12.20 -1.63
N GLY A 19 3.70 12.03 -0.52
CA GLY A 19 4.55 10.87 -0.26
C GLY A 19 3.79 9.83 0.56
N LEU A 20 3.91 8.55 0.21
CA LEU A 20 3.31 7.44 0.93
C LEU A 20 4.38 6.46 1.38
N ASP A 21 4.53 6.30 2.69
CA ASP A 21 5.34 5.24 3.30
C ASP A 21 4.48 4.02 3.61
N TYR A 22 5.00 2.81 3.30
CA TYR A 22 4.29 1.56 3.58
C TYR A 22 4.22 1.28 5.08
N SER A 23 3.03 1.03 5.59
CA SER A 23 2.83 0.59 6.97
C SER A 23 2.22 -0.80 7.05
N GLN A 24 2.86 -1.69 7.82
CA GLN A 24 2.34 -3.03 8.05
C GLN A 24 1.08 -3.03 8.93
N LYS A 25 1.01 -2.12 9.88
CA LYS A 25 -0.14 -1.97 10.80
C LYS A 25 -1.31 -1.29 10.10
N HIS A 26 -0.99 -0.27 9.33
CA HIS A 26 -1.90 0.49 8.51
C HIS A 26 -1.64 0.15 7.03
N LEU A 27 -2.33 0.74 6.11
CA LEU A 27 -2.01 0.55 4.69
C LEU A 27 -0.79 1.40 4.30
N TYR A 28 -0.80 2.65 4.74
CA TYR A 28 0.29 3.62 4.58
C TYR A 28 0.21 4.71 5.65
N VAL A 29 1.31 5.45 5.81
CA VAL A 29 1.40 6.77 6.44
C VAL A 29 1.77 7.77 5.35
N ASP A 30 1.14 8.92 5.32
CA ASP A 30 1.42 9.93 4.31
C ASP A 30 2.28 11.10 4.83
N SER A 31 2.78 11.91 3.89
CA SER A 31 3.63 13.08 4.20
C SER A 31 2.92 14.20 4.94
N GLU A 32 1.58 14.17 5.01
CA GLU A 32 0.77 15.13 5.75
C GLU A 32 0.43 14.63 7.18
N GLY A 33 0.99 13.47 7.57
CA GLY A 33 0.79 12.86 8.87
C GLY A 33 -0.53 12.08 9.00
N GLN A 34 -1.24 11.84 7.89
CA GLN A 34 -2.44 11.02 7.92
C GLN A 34 -2.07 9.54 7.82
N VAL A 35 -2.85 8.72 8.49
CA VAL A 35 -2.71 7.28 8.52
C VAL A 35 -3.92 6.64 7.88
N CYS A 36 -3.70 5.71 6.94
CA CYS A 36 -4.80 4.96 6.35
C CYS A 36 -5.18 3.78 7.24
N ASP A 37 -6.33 3.88 7.90
CA ASP A 37 -6.89 2.83 8.76
C ASP A 37 -7.50 1.71 7.90
N TYR A 38 -6.70 0.67 7.67
CA TYR A 38 -7.09 -0.46 6.82
C TYR A 38 -7.83 -1.54 7.63
N PRO A 39 -9.06 -1.96 7.22
CA PRO A 39 -9.93 -2.83 8.03
C PRO A 39 -9.47 -4.29 8.18
N HIS A 40 -8.36 -4.73 7.60
CA HIS A 40 -7.84 -6.10 7.68
C HIS A 40 -8.89 -7.19 7.38
N PHE A 41 -9.55 -7.12 6.24
CA PHE A 41 -10.69 -7.94 5.84
C PHE A 41 -10.47 -9.46 5.95
N TYR A 42 -9.25 -9.93 5.64
CA TYR A 42 -8.91 -11.33 5.79
C TYR A 42 -8.93 -11.75 7.27
N ARG A 43 -8.28 -10.97 8.16
CA ARG A 43 -8.26 -11.27 9.59
C ARG A 43 -9.66 -11.29 10.20
N ALA A 44 -10.52 -10.37 9.82
CA ALA A 44 -11.92 -10.35 10.25
C ALA A 44 -12.67 -11.63 9.85
N SER A 45 -12.30 -12.23 8.71
CA SER A 45 -12.94 -13.45 8.17
C SER A 45 -12.18 -14.74 8.48
N GLU A 46 -10.97 -14.71 9.03
CA GLU A 46 -10.05 -15.85 9.17
C GLU A 46 -10.67 -17.03 9.95
N LYS A 47 -11.27 -16.77 11.10
CA LYS A 47 -11.92 -17.80 11.92
C LYS A 47 -13.04 -18.53 11.16
N ARG A 48 -13.85 -17.78 10.41
CA ARG A 48 -14.94 -18.34 9.59
C ARG A 48 -14.39 -19.16 8.42
N LEU A 49 -13.39 -18.64 7.70
CA LEU A 49 -12.72 -19.34 6.62
C LEU A 49 -12.09 -20.64 7.09
N ALA A 50 -11.32 -20.61 8.17
CA ALA A 50 -10.68 -21.79 8.75
C ALA A 50 -11.70 -22.88 9.17
N ARG A 51 -12.85 -22.47 9.74
CA ARG A 51 -13.93 -23.41 10.09
C ARG A 51 -14.51 -24.10 8.84
N GLU A 52 -14.82 -23.34 7.81
CA GLU A 52 -15.44 -23.90 6.60
C GLU A 52 -14.41 -24.71 5.78
N GLN A 53 -13.14 -24.37 5.79
CA GLN A 53 -12.06 -25.15 5.18
C GLN A 53 -11.87 -26.50 5.92
N ARG A 54 -11.88 -26.51 7.26
CA ARG A 54 -11.81 -27.74 8.04
C ARG A 54 -12.99 -28.68 7.77
N LYS A 55 -14.20 -28.14 7.55
CA LYS A 55 -15.35 -28.96 7.12
C LYS A 55 -15.10 -29.56 5.75
N LEU A 56 -14.61 -28.76 4.80
CA LEU A 56 -14.31 -29.22 3.44
C LEU A 56 -13.27 -30.34 3.43
N SER A 57 -12.20 -30.22 4.23
CA SER A 57 -11.13 -31.24 4.28
C SER A 57 -11.56 -32.62 4.78
N LYS A 58 -12.66 -32.66 5.54
CA LYS A 58 -13.23 -33.92 6.08
C LYS A 58 -14.25 -34.59 5.15
N MET A 59 -14.60 -33.97 4.02
CA MET A 59 -15.61 -34.47 3.11
C MET A 59 -14.98 -35.36 2.03
N VAL A 60 -15.75 -36.34 1.53
CA VAL A 60 -15.35 -37.20 0.41
C VAL A 60 -15.23 -36.34 -0.85
N LYS A 61 -14.01 -36.25 -1.41
CA LYS A 61 -13.73 -35.51 -2.64
C LYS A 61 -14.63 -35.98 -3.79
N GLY A 62 -15.19 -35.06 -4.54
CA GLY A 62 -16.07 -35.32 -5.68
C GLY A 62 -17.53 -35.50 -5.33
N SER A 63 -17.90 -35.74 -4.07
CA SER A 63 -19.31 -35.85 -3.65
C SER A 63 -20.06 -34.51 -3.86
N ASN A 64 -21.38 -34.57 -3.96
CA ASN A 64 -22.22 -33.37 -4.09
C ASN A 64 -22.11 -32.46 -2.87
N ASN A 65 -21.95 -33.01 -1.67
CA ASN A 65 -21.72 -32.21 -0.45
C ASN A 65 -20.36 -31.54 -0.48
N TYR A 66 -19.30 -32.21 -0.96
CA TYR A 66 -17.98 -31.62 -1.16
C TYR A 66 -18.06 -30.43 -2.14
N LYS A 67 -18.74 -30.58 -3.28
CA LYS A 67 -18.93 -29.53 -4.29
C LYS A 67 -19.64 -28.30 -3.69
N LYS A 68 -20.73 -28.51 -2.93
CA LYS A 68 -21.47 -27.45 -2.23
C LYS A 68 -20.57 -26.73 -1.22
N GLN A 69 -19.83 -27.46 -0.40
CA GLN A 69 -18.94 -26.87 0.61
C GLN A 69 -17.76 -26.13 -0.02
N ARG A 70 -17.16 -26.65 -1.11
CA ARG A 70 -16.12 -25.98 -1.88
C ARG A 70 -16.61 -24.63 -2.42
N ASN A 71 -17.82 -24.60 -2.97
CA ASN A 71 -18.40 -23.34 -3.47
C ASN A 71 -18.63 -22.35 -2.32
N LYS A 72 -19.02 -22.80 -1.13
CA LYS A 72 -19.18 -21.95 0.05
C LYS A 72 -17.83 -21.33 0.46
N VAL A 73 -16.76 -22.10 0.51
CA VAL A 73 -15.40 -21.62 0.80
C VAL A 73 -14.95 -20.62 -0.26
N ALA A 74 -15.16 -20.94 -1.55
CA ALA A 74 -14.82 -20.04 -2.65
C ALA A 74 -15.55 -18.68 -2.55
N LYS A 75 -16.86 -18.70 -2.25
CA LYS A 75 -17.65 -17.48 -2.03
C LYS A 75 -17.12 -16.62 -0.87
N LEU A 76 -16.67 -17.24 0.22
CA LEU A 76 -16.07 -16.52 1.34
C LEU A 76 -14.75 -15.85 0.95
N HIS A 77 -13.87 -16.53 0.21
CA HIS A 77 -12.64 -15.93 -0.31
C HIS A 77 -12.94 -14.78 -1.28
N ALA A 78 -13.89 -14.99 -2.20
CA ALA A 78 -14.33 -13.97 -3.13
C ALA A 78 -14.88 -12.73 -2.42
N HIS A 79 -15.67 -12.91 -1.36
CA HIS A 79 -16.19 -11.80 -0.54
C HIS A 79 -15.07 -10.97 0.07
N VAL A 80 -14.08 -11.61 0.72
CA VAL A 80 -12.92 -10.90 1.29
C VAL A 80 -12.12 -10.15 0.21
N ALA A 81 -11.91 -10.79 -0.95
CA ALA A 81 -11.21 -10.15 -2.07
C ALA A 81 -11.97 -8.93 -2.61
N GLN A 82 -13.30 -9.01 -2.71
CA GLN A 82 -14.14 -7.88 -3.17
C GLN A 82 -14.16 -6.73 -2.17
N GLN A 83 -14.26 -7.00 -0.86
CA GLN A 83 -14.18 -5.96 0.17
C GLN A 83 -12.85 -5.21 0.10
N ARG A 84 -11.72 -5.93 -0.02
CA ARG A 84 -10.40 -5.34 -0.20
C ARG A 84 -10.35 -4.48 -1.47
N LYS A 85 -10.80 -5.03 -2.58
CA LYS A 85 -10.82 -4.35 -3.87
C LYS A 85 -11.62 -3.06 -3.82
N ASP A 86 -12.82 -3.07 -3.24
CA ASP A 86 -13.68 -1.90 -3.10
C ASP A 86 -13.01 -0.81 -2.25
N PHE A 87 -12.46 -1.19 -1.08
CA PHE A 87 -11.74 -0.25 -0.22
C PHE A 87 -10.56 0.41 -0.96
N LEU A 88 -9.70 -0.39 -1.59
CA LEU A 88 -8.53 0.11 -2.30
C LEU A 88 -8.90 0.98 -3.51
N HIS A 89 -10.00 0.67 -4.20
CA HIS A 89 -10.52 1.51 -5.28
C HIS A 89 -11.00 2.86 -4.77
N LYS A 90 -11.72 2.90 -3.64
CA LYS A 90 -12.19 4.14 -3.02
C LYS A 90 -11.03 4.99 -2.53
N GLU A 91 -10.09 4.37 -1.81
CA GLU A 91 -8.92 5.07 -1.27
C GLU A 91 -8.02 5.63 -2.37
N SER A 92 -7.68 4.82 -3.37
CA SER A 92 -6.88 5.30 -4.52
C SER A 92 -7.60 6.38 -5.33
N ARG A 93 -8.94 6.38 -5.40
CA ARG A 93 -9.70 7.45 -6.07
C ARG A 93 -9.66 8.75 -5.27
N LYS A 94 -9.83 8.67 -3.95
CA LYS A 94 -9.70 9.81 -3.03
C LYS A 94 -8.34 10.50 -3.21
N ILE A 95 -7.24 9.72 -3.14
CA ILE A 95 -5.89 10.24 -3.32
C ILE A 95 -5.70 10.85 -4.71
N ALA A 96 -6.08 10.12 -5.78
CA ALA A 96 -5.91 10.59 -7.15
C ALA A 96 -6.70 11.87 -7.47
N ASN A 97 -7.83 12.10 -6.79
CA ASN A 97 -8.61 13.33 -6.96
C ASN A 97 -7.93 14.54 -6.27
N SER A 98 -7.30 14.32 -5.12
CA SER A 98 -6.76 15.39 -4.26
C SER A 98 -5.34 15.82 -4.59
N TRP A 99 -4.54 14.98 -5.25
CA TRP A 99 -3.12 15.19 -5.46
C TRP A 99 -2.75 15.15 -6.94
N ASP A 100 -1.74 15.97 -7.34
CA ASP A 100 -1.25 16.03 -8.72
C ASP A 100 -0.11 15.04 -8.94
N MET A 101 0.65 14.75 -7.89
CA MET A 101 1.71 13.75 -7.90
C MET A 101 1.67 12.91 -6.63
N VAL A 102 1.80 11.59 -6.80
CA VAL A 102 1.94 10.65 -5.67
C VAL A 102 3.26 9.91 -5.82
N VAL A 103 4.00 9.89 -4.74
CA VAL A 103 5.32 9.25 -4.64
C VAL A 103 5.25 8.10 -3.66
N VAL A 104 5.76 6.94 -4.07
CA VAL A 104 5.81 5.73 -3.23
C VAL A 104 7.20 5.09 -3.30
N GLU A 105 7.55 4.32 -2.30
CA GLU A 105 8.75 3.48 -2.35
C GLU A 105 8.53 2.24 -3.23
N ASP A 106 9.53 1.85 -4.05
CA ASP A 106 9.46 0.65 -4.89
C ASP A 106 9.77 -0.63 -4.10
N ILE A 107 8.93 -0.93 -3.12
CA ILE A 107 9.06 -2.11 -2.28
C ILE A 107 8.71 -3.37 -3.06
N ASP A 108 9.60 -4.37 -3.03
CA ASP A 108 9.28 -5.73 -3.47
C ASP A 108 8.45 -6.45 -2.39
N MET A 109 7.13 -6.34 -2.51
CA MET A 109 6.17 -6.95 -1.58
C MET A 109 6.30 -8.47 -1.53
N LYS A 110 6.75 -9.12 -2.62
CA LYS A 110 6.93 -10.57 -2.69
C LYS A 110 8.15 -11.01 -1.90
N ALA A 111 9.28 -10.36 -2.11
CA ALA A 111 10.51 -10.62 -1.36
C ALA A 111 10.32 -10.35 0.15
N MET A 112 9.63 -9.26 0.51
CA MET A 112 9.30 -8.93 1.90
C MET A 112 8.39 -9.98 2.55
N SER A 113 7.42 -10.52 1.80
CA SER A 113 6.53 -11.60 2.27
C SER A 113 7.30 -12.87 2.63
N GLN A 114 8.31 -13.22 1.84
CA GLN A 114 9.11 -14.43 2.03
C GLN A 114 10.15 -14.26 3.15
N GLY A 115 10.82 -13.11 3.21
CA GLY A 115 11.95 -12.87 4.11
C GLY A 115 11.57 -12.70 5.58
N LEU A 116 10.40 -12.15 5.88
CA LEU A 116 9.99 -11.78 7.25
C LEU A 116 8.90 -12.69 7.85
N GLN A 117 8.54 -13.79 7.21
CA GLN A 117 7.40 -14.65 7.59
C GLN A 117 6.07 -13.87 7.78
N LEU A 118 5.97 -12.69 7.19
CA LEU A 118 4.84 -11.76 7.30
C LEU A 118 3.78 -11.99 6.22
N GLY A 119 3.86 -13.11 5.49
CA GLY A 119 3.05 -13.38 4.30
C GLY A 119 1.56 -13.13 4.46
N LYS A 120 0.96 -13.54 5.58
CA LYS A 120 -0.47 -13.29 5.83
C LYS A 120 -0.79 -11.80 5.94
N ASN A 121 0.02 -11.03 6.65
CA ASN A 121 -0.21 -9.60 6.88
C ASN A 121 0.00 -8.79 5.60
N LEU A 122 1.07 -9.09 4.87
CA LEU A 122 1.37 -8.43 3.61
C LEU A 122 0.35 -8.72 2.52
N MET A 123 -0.09 -9.99 2.42
CA MET A 123 -1.12 -10.41 1.46
C MET A 123 -2.49 -9.81 1.80
N ASP A 124 -2.79 -9.59 3.08
CA ASP A 124 -4.03 -8.94 3.49
C ASP A 124 -4.00 -7.43 3.24
N ASN A 125 -2.87 -6.77 3.47
CA ASN A 125 -2.75 -5.31 3.42
C ASN A 125 -3.05 -4.70 2.03
N GLY A 126 -2.64 -5.35 0.93
CA GLY A 126 -3.00 -4.92 -0.43
C GLY A 126 -2.28 -3.67 -0.94
N PHE A 127 -1.18 -3.21 -0.32
CA PHE A 127 -0.42 -2.02 -0.74
C PHE A 127 0.07 -2.09 -2.20
N GLY A 128 0.51 -3.27 -2.66
CA GLY A 128 0.88 -3.48 -4.06
C GLY A 128 -0.29 -3.23 -5.02
N ILE A 129 -1.51 -3.61 -4.64
CA ILE A 129 -2.73 -3.35 -5.41
C ILE A 129 -3.04 -1.85 -5.40
N LEU A 130 -2.91 -1.18 -4.24
CA LEU A 130 -3.10 0.27 -4.11
C LEU A 130 -2.16 1.03 -5.06
N ARG A 131 -0.87 0.67 -5.10
CA ARG A 131 0.12 1.28 -6.00
C ARG A 131 -0.31 1.18 -7.47
N ASN A 132 -0.78 -0.01 -7.89
CA ASN A 132 -1.27 -0.19 -9.26
C ASN A 132 -2.51 0.66 -9.55
N TYR A 133 -3.44 0.78 -8.58
CA TYR A 133 -4.62 1.61 -8.74
C TYR A 133 -4.30 3.10 -8.76
N LEU A 134 -3.34 3.55 -7.97
CA LEU A 134 -2.86 4.93 -7.99
C LEU A 134 -2.21 5.24 -9.34
N LYS A 135 -1.32 4.35 -9.81
CA LYS A 135 -0.61 4.56 -11.07
C LYS A 135 -1.57 4.87 -12.21
N TYR A 136 -2.46 3.94 -12.58
CA TYR A 136 -3.33 4.17 -13.73
C TYR A 136 -4.31 5.33 -13.54
N LYS A 137 -4.83 5.55 -12.30
CA LYS A 137 -5.78 6.64 -12.04
C LYS A 137 -5.15 8.03 -12.14
N LEU A 138 -3.89 8.16 -11.73
CA LEU A 138 -3.13 9.40 -11.87
C LEU A 138 -2.76 9.62 -13.34
N GLU A 139 -2.24 8.60 -14.01
CA GLU A 139 -1.88 8.65 -15.44
C GLU A 139 -3.09 9.00 -16.30
N ASP A 140 -4.25 8.35 -16.08
CA ASP A 140 -5.51 8.66 -16.75
C ASP A 140 -5.99 10.10 -16.53
N GLY A 141 -5.60 10.70 -15.40
CA GLY A 141 -5.93 12.09 -15.04
C GLY A 141 -4.88 13.13 -15.48
N GLY A 142 -3.83 12.75 -16.21
CA GLY A 142 -2.71 13.63 -16.58
C GLY A 142 -1.77 13.96 -15.42
N LYS A 143 -1.87 13.24 -14.34
CA LYS A 143 -1.11 13.42 -13.09
C LYS A 143 0.08 12.46 -13.03
N ARG A 144 0.94 12.61 -12.02
CA ARG A 144 2.20 11.86 -11.92
C ARG A 144 2.16 10.80 -10.83
N PHE A 145 2.69 9.62 -11.17
CA PHE A 145 2.99 8.55 -10.21
C PHE A 145 4.48 8.23 -10.27
N ILE A 146 5.20 8.44 -9.17
CA ILE A 146 6.64 8.23 -9.09
C ILE A 146 6.95 7.15 -8.06
N LYS A 147 7.92 6.30 -8.41
CA LYS A 147 8.50 5.33 -7.49
C LYS A 147 9.91 5.76 -7.13
N VAL A 148 10.18 5.85 -5.85
CA VAL A 148 11.53 6.05 -5.32
C VAL A 148 12.21 4.69 -5.20
N ASP A 149 13.51 4.65 -5.49
CA ASP A 149 14.30 3.41 -5.43
C ASP A 149 14.22 2.76 -4.04
N LYS A 150 14.10 1.44 -4.01
CA LYS A 150 13.99 0.63 -2.78
C LYS A 150 15.19 0.75 -1.82
N TRP A 151 16.33 1.24 -2.31
CA TRP A 151 17.53 1.49 -1.51
C TRP A 151 17.61 2.92 -0.95
N TYR A 152 16.64 3.76 -1.29
CA TYR A 152 16.56 5.08 -0.71
C TYR A 152 16.27 4.99 0.80
N ALA A 153 17.19 5.53 1.60
CA ALA A 153 17.14 5.38 3.05
C ALA A 153 16.12 6.34 3.71
N SER A 154 14.87 6.31 3.27
CA SER A 154 13.80 7.23 3.69
C SER A 154 13.67 7.37 5.21
N THR A 155 13.76 6.25 5.94
CA THR A 155 13.65 6.23 7.42
C THR A 155 14.90 6.75 8.14
N GLN A 156 16.07 6.82 7.47
CA GLN A 156 17.34 7.19 8.09
C GLN A 156 17.73 8.65 7.87
N ILE A 157 17.06 9.36 6.99
CA ILE A 157 17.34 10.73 6.63
C ILE A 157 16.44 11.66 7.45
N CYS A 158 17.00 12.71 8.02
CA CYS A 158 16.22 13.78 8.63
C CYS A 158 15.56 14.64 7.55
N ASN A 159 14.25 14.68 7.49
CA ASN A 159 13.54 15.50 6.53
C ASN A 159 13.83 17.01 6.70
N HIS A 160 14.17 17.46 7.91
CA HIS A 160 14.45 18.87 8.20
C HIS A 160 15.85 19.33 7.74
N CYS A 161 16.91 18.50 7.92
CA CYS A 161 18.30 18.95 7.67
C CYS A 161 19.13 18.00 6.79
N GLY A 162 18.57 16.89 6.30
CA GLY A 162 19.25 15.91 5.46
C GLY A 162 20.28 15.03 6.17
N ALA A 163 20.52 15.20 7.47
CA ALA A 163 21.47 14.37 8.20
C ALA A 163 21.00 12.91 8.26
N LYS A 164 21.95 11.99 8.07
CA LYS A 164 21.66 10.54 8.15
C LYS A 164 21.97 10.01 9.54
N ARG A 165 21.09 9.14 10.03
CA ARG A 165 21.28 8.38 11.25
C ARG A 165 20.74 6.97 11.06
N LYS A 166 21.45 5.96 11.54
CA LYS A 166 20.88 4.61 11.64
C LYS A 166 19.79 4.61 12.69
N ILE A 167 18.62 4.07 12.35
CA ILE A 167 17.48 3.93 13.23
C ILE A 167 17.16 2.44 13.41
N GLY A 168 16.86 2.03 14.64
CA GLY A 168 16.48 0.66 14.96
C GLY A 168 15.05 0.35 14.50
N LEU A 169 14.76 -0.92 14.20
CA LEU A 169 13.42 -1.35 13.76
C LEU A 169 12.32 -1.05 14.80
N ASN A 170 12.67 -1.02 16.07
CA ASN A 170 11.74 -0.78 17.19
C ASN A 170 11.57 0.71 17.52
N GLU A 171 12.41 1.58 16.98
CA GLU A 171 12.29 3.01 17.18
C GLU A 171 11.13 3.57 16.38
N ARG A 172 10.18 4.22 17.04
CA ARG A 172 9.01 4.85 16.40
C ARG A 172 9.17 6.35 16.22
N ILE A 173 10.03 6.95 17.03
CA ILE A 173 10.31 8.39 16.98
C ILE A 173 11.67 8.61 16.32
N TYR A 174 11.69 9.42 15.30
CA TYR A 174 12.94 9.91 14.70
C TYR A 174 13.41 11.14 15.47
N GLN A 175 14.62 11.08 16.02
CA GLN A 175 15.27 12.23 16.67
C GLN A 175 16.59 12.51 15.95
N CYS A 176 16.72 13.69 15.38
CA CYS A 176 17.91 14.07 14.63
C CYS A 176 19.05 14.51 15.57
N PRO A 177 20.22 13.86 15.50
CA PRO A 177 21.37 14.24 16.33
C PRO A 177 22.02 15.56 15.92
N LYS A 178 21.77 16.05 14.67
CA LYS A 178 22.36 17.26 14.14
C LYS A 178 21.53 18.51 14.41
N CYS A 179 20.23 18.46 14.19
CA CYS A 179 19.36 19.64 14.30
C CYS A 179 18.33 19.56 15.43
N GLY A 180 18.28 18.45 16.17
CA GLY A 180 17.33 18.25 17.26
C GLY A 180 15.88 17.97 16.84
N HIS A 181 15.57 17.91 15.52
CA HIS A 181 14.22 17.65 15.03
C HIS A 181 13.69 16.31 15.55
N ILE A 182 12.47 16.31 16.06
CA ILE A 182 11.78 15.12 16.59
C ILE A 182 10.46 14.95 15.84
N GLU A 183 10.23 13.79 15.27
CA GLU A 183 9.00 13.46 14.53
C GLU A 183 8.72 11.96 14.57
N ASP A 184 7.49 11.54 14.28
CA ASP A 184 7.19 10.14 14.02
C ASP A 184 8.05 9.63 12.84
N ARG A 185 8.63 8.42 12.98
CA ARG A 185 9.56 7.87 11.99
C ARG A 185 8.90 7.65 10.63
N ASP A 186 7.66 7.17 10.63
CA ASP A 186 6.95 6.81 9.40
C ASP A 186 6.49 8.10 8.67
N ILE A 187 6.15 9.18 9.41
CA ILE A 187 5.87 10.52 8.84
C ILE A 187 7.16 11.14 8.26
N ASN A 188 8.27 11.10 9.00
CA ASN A 188 9.57 11.56 8.48
C ASN A 188 9.95 10.81 7.19
N ALA A 189 9.72 9.48 7.14
CA ALA A 189 9.98 8.68 5.95
C ALA A 189 9.07 9.08 4.77
N ALA A 190 7.78 9.25 4.99
CA ALA A 190 6.83 9.68 3.96
C ALA A 190 7.19 11.05 3.37
N LYS A 191 7.65 12.01 4.20
CA LYS A 191 8.16 13.33 3.75
C LYS A 191 9.42 13.18 2.90
N ASN A 192 10.36 12.32 3.31
CA ASN A 192 11.58 12.05 2.54
C ASN A 192 11.26 11.40 1.18
N ILE A 193 10.29 10.47 1.13
CA ILE A 193 9.81 9.85 -0.10
C ILE A 193 9.22 10.93 -1.02
N ARG A 194 8.37 11.82 -0.50
CA ARG A 194 7.80 12.95 -1.24
C ARG A 194 8.90 13.82 -1.86
N ASP A 195 9.86 14.25 -1.05
CA ASP A 195 10.89 15.20 -1.46
C ASP A 195 11.85 14.58 -2.49
N GLU A 196 12.19 13.29 -2.34
CA GLU A 196 12.94 12.55 -3.35
C GLU A 196 12.16 12.42 -4.67
N GLY A 197 10.86 12.18 -4.61
CA GLY A 197 9.99 12.17 -5.79
C GLY A 197 9.96 13.51 -6.51
N ILE A 198 9.90 14.63 -5.77
CA ILE A 198 10.00 15.99 -6.33
C ILE A 198 11.36 16.19 -7.03
N ARG A 199 12.45 15.73 -6.41
CA ARG A 199 13.79 15.79 -7.00
C ARG A 199 13.86 15.01 -8.32
N LEU A 200 13.33 13.79 -8.34
CA LEU A 200 13.29 12.94 -9.55
C LEU A 200 12.38 13.50 -10.66
N HIS A 201 11.36 14.28 -10.30
CA HIS A 201 10.46 14.89 -11.28
C HIS A 201 11.09 16.10 -11.98
N ARG A 202 11.99 16.82 -11.30
CA ARG A 202 12.65 18.04 -11.81
C ARG A 202 13.94 17.78 -12.56
N GLY A 203 14.55 16.64 -12.38
CA GLY A 203 15.82 16.21 -13.03
C GLY A 203 15.58 15.39 -14.27
#